data_a4541e678f3252ca217d3562a622ac54
#
_entry.id   a4541e678f3252ca217d3562a622ac54
#
_cell.length_a   1.000
_cell.length_b   1.000
_cell.length_c   1.000
_cell.angle_alpha   90.00
_cell.angle_beta   90.00
_cell.angle_gamma   90.00
#
_symmetry.space_group_name_H-M   'P 1'
#
loop_
_entity.id
_entity.type
_entity.pdbx_description
1 polymer ?
#
loop_
_entity_poly.entity_id
_entity_poly.type
_entity_poly.pdbx_seq_one_letter_code
_entity_poly.pdbx_strand_id
1 'polypeptide(L)'
;MIHSIMILERLFKNTLEIVEEEGRCRMDVKTAVKQIKQGQVSPLYLCYGTEKYQIQEFVGMLQDQVVDRDQRDFAMASFDLAETPVEAVVEEAETLPFLVERKLIVVRDSAVFTAGKEGGKIEHKVEALLAYIDNPAEHSVIVFVVNGEKLDERKKIVKAMKAAGTVLSFMPLGGSELTQWVVREVEKRGRRIGREAAEALVAACGVQMAALAVEVDKLCLYAGEGGMIDIDVINQLVARTTEQNVFAMVEHIASLKLEQALDIFYELLKQREEPIKIAALIARQFRIMLQVKDLARQSYSQQQIASQLGLHPYAVKIAGEQARKFEQAKLKRILSDLAQLDYQMKSGGIDKVLGLEIFLLKLGA
;
A
#
# COMPACT_ATOMS: atom_id res chain seq x y z
N MET A 1 -20.06 51.94 0.81
CA MET A 1 -18.77 51.48 0.30
C MET A 1 -17.84 50.89 1.39
N ILE A 2 -17.74 51.56 2.57
CA ILE A 2 -16.86 51.11 3.69
C ILE A 2 -17.36 49.77 4.34
N HIS A 3 -18.67 49.57 4.39
CA HIS A 3 -19.28 48.38 5.03
C HIS A 3 -19.07 47.06 4.23
N SER A 4 -18.94 47.17 2.86
CA SER A 4 -18.70 46.03 2.00
C SER A 4 -17.23 45.55 2.02
N ILE A 5 -16.31 46.47 2.32
CA ILE A 5 -14.86 46.14 2.41
C ILE A 5 -14.59 45.36 3.73
N MET A 6 -15.23 45.77 4.83
CA MET A 6 -15.09 45.06 6.12
C MET A 6 -15.66 43.64 6.11
N ILE A 7 -16.70 43.38 5.31
CA ILE A 7 -17.28 42.03 5.16
C ILE A 7 -16.35 41.15 4.30
N LEU A 8 -15.75 41.70 3.26
CA LEU A 8 -14.78 40.98 2.45
C LEU A 8 -13.49 40.69 3.21
N GLU A 9 -12.97 41.62 4.02
CA GLU A 9 -11.81 41.36 4.89
C GLU A 9 -12.07 40.29 5.96
N ARG A 10 -13.30 40.27 6.54
CA ARG A 10 -13.69 39.20 7.47
C ARG A 10 -13.85 37.82 6.80
N LEU A 11 -14.38 37.79 5.59
CA LEU A 11 -14.49 36.54 4.80
C LEU A 11 -13.12 36.05 4.36
N PHE A 12 -12.21 36.95 3.95
CA PHE A 12 -10.83 36.58 3.59
C PHE A 12 -10.01 36.14 4.81
N LYS A 13 -10.17 36.75 5.98
CA LYS A 13 -9.53 36.31 7.21
C LYS A 13 -10.04 34.92 7.65
N ASN A 14 -11.35 34.70 7.64
CA ASN A 14 -11.90 33.37 7.95
C ASN A 14 -11.49 32.30 6.92
N THR A 15 -11.34 32.65 5.63
CA THR A 15 -10.88 31.69 4.62
C THR A 15 -9.39 31.38 4.75
N LEU A 16 -8.58 32.37 5.15
CA LEU A 16 -7.14 32.17 5.45
C LEU A 16 -6.95 31.39 6.75
N GLU A 17 -7.74 31.64 7.80
CA GLU A 17 -7.68 30.87 9.03
C GLU A 17 -8.14 29.40 8.82
N ILE A 18 -9.16 29.15 7.99
CA ILE A 18 -9.59 27.79 7.64
C ILE A 18 -8.52 27.05 6.80
N VAL A 19 -7.84 27.75 5.89
CA VAL A 19 -6.74 27.18 5.08
C VAL A 19 -5.47 26.98 5.93
N GLU A 20 -5.22 27.84 6.94
CA GLU A 20 -4.12 27.64 7.90
C GLU A 20 -4.42 26.56 8.94
N GLU A 21 -5.69 26.35 9.36
CA GLU A 21 -6.06 25.23 10.23
C GLU A 21 -6.02 23.87 9.51
N GLU A 22 -6.41 23.78 8.24
CA GLU A 22 -6.22 22.55 7.46
C GLU A 22 -4.74 22.25 7.15
N GLY A 23 -3.87 23.26 7.08
CA GLY A 23 -2.43 23.12 6.82
C GLY A 23 -1.58 22.73 8.03
N ARG A 24 -2.04 22.91 9.26
CA ARG A 24 -1.24 22.65 10.48
C ARG A 24 -1.27 21.23 11.02
N CYS A 25 -2.07 20.31 10.47
CA CYS A 25 -2.32 18.99 11.10
C CYS A 25 -1.86 17.74 10.32
N ARG A 26 -1.12 17.87 9.23
CA ARG A 26 -0.56 16.71 8.54
C ARG A 26 0.93 16.89 8.33
N MET A 27 1.71 16.35 9.27
CA MET A 27 3.15 16.21 9.03
C MET A 27 3.35 15.18 7.90
N ASP A 28 4.13 15.52 6.87
CA ASP A 28 4.53 14.56 5.85
C ASP A 28 5.49 13.54 6.46
N VAL A 29 5.35 12.27 6.06
CA VAL A 29 6.22 11.16 6.51
C VAL A 29 7.70 11.49 6.33
N LYS A 30 8.09 12.14 5.22
CA LYS A 30 9.48 12.56 4.96
C LYS A 30 9.99 13.55 6.00
N THR A 31 9.15 14.49 6.40
CA THR A 31 9.47 15.48 7.43
C THR A 31 9.63 14.82 8.79
N ALA A 32 8.72 13.91 9.16
CA ALA A 32 8.83 13.13 10.40
C ALA A 32 10.11 12.30 10.44
N VAL A 33 10.43 11.59 9.36
CA VAL A 33 11.68 10.81 9.23
C VAL A 33 12.92 11.70 9.39
N LYS A 34 12.91 12.92 8.81
CA LYS A 34 14.01 13.86 8.96
C LYS A 34 14.19 14.33 10.41
N GLN A 35 13.09 14.67 11.10
CA GLN A 35 13.10 15.07 12.50
C GLN A 35 13.62 13.96 13.41
N ILE A 36 13.13 12.73 13.23
CA ILE A 36 13.55 11.56 13.99
C ILE A 36 15.05 11.32 13.83
N LYS A 37 15.61 11.40 12.61
CA LYS A 37 17.06 11.28 12.37
C LYS A 37 17.89 12.39 12.98
N GLN A 38 17.28 13.54 13.31
CA GLN A 38 17.90 14.65 14.04
C GLN A 38 17.75 14.53 15.57
N GLY A 39 17.21 13.40 16.06
CA GLY A 39 16.97 13.16 17.49
C GLY A 39 15.67 13.78 18.02
N GLN A 40 14.86 14.40 17.15
CA GLN A 40 13.58 14.99 17.53
C GLN A 40 12.46 13.93 17.43
N VAL A 41 12.27 13.19 18.51
CA VAL A 41 11.26 12.13 18.60
C VAL A 41 10.05 12.65 19.36
N SER A 42 8.86 12.57 18.75
CA SER A 42 7.59 12.87 19.41
C SER A 42 7.24 11.77 20.43
N PRO A 43 6.62 12.08 21.57
CA PRO A 43 6.15 11.04 22.50
C PRO A 43 4.99 10.20 21.93
N LEU A 44 4.25 10.74 20.96
CA LEU A 44 3.04 10.12 20.44
C LEU A 44 3.04 10.12 18.91
N TYR A 45 2.87 8.94 18.31
CA TYR A 45 2.67 8.76 16.87
C TYR A 45 1.35 8.03 16.60
N LEU A 46 0.63 8.46 15.57
CA LEU A 46 -0.54 7.77 15.03
C LEU A 46 -0.30 7.49 13.54
N CYS A 47 0.07 6.25 13.23
CA CYS A 47 0.33 5.78 11.87
C CYS A 47 -0.92 5.10 11.34
N TYR A 48 -1.47 5.57 10.22
CA TYR A 48 -2.65 4.96 9.60
C TYR A 48 -2.46 4.80 8.10
N GLY A 49 -3.08 3.80 7.52
CA GLY A 49 -3.00 3.54 6.08
C GLY A 49 -3.12 2.07 5.73
N THR A 50 -3.05 1.79 4.43
CA THR A 50 -3.09 0.44 3.90
C THR A 50 -1.72 -0.08 3.46
N GLU A 51 -0.70 0.80 3.40
CA GLU A 51 0.66 0.41 3.04
C GLU A 51 1.45 -0.07 4.27
N LYS A 52 1.22 -1.34 4.62
CA LYS A 52 1.79 -1.98 5.82
C LYS A 52 3.32 -1.98 5.83
N TYR A 53 3.95 -2.15 4.65
CA TYR A 53 5.41 -2.18 4.55
C TYR A 53 6.02 -0.86 5.01
N GLN A 54 5.50 0.28 4.55
CA GLN A 54 5.99 1.59 4.96
C GLN A 54 5.77 1.87 6.45
N ILE A 55 4.65 1.41 7.01
CA ILE A 55 4.39 1.52 8.47
C ILE A 55 5.45 0.73 9.23
N GLN A 56 5.75 -0.50 8.82
CA GLN A 56 6.77 -1.34 9.46
C GLN A 56 8.16 -0.73 9.35
N GLU A 57 8.55 -0.20 8.19
CA GLU A 57 9.81 0.53 7.99
C GLU A 57 9.91 1.75 8.92
N PHE A 58 8.82 2.52 9.04
CA PHE A 58 8.78 3.68 9.93
C PHE A 58 8.92 3.29 11.39
N VAL A 59 8.20 2.28 11.84
CA VAL A 59 8.30 1.75 13.22
C VAL A 59 9.70 1.20 13.49
N GLY A 60 10.30 0.45 12.55
CA GLY A 60 11.66 -0.05 12.66
C GLY A 60 12.70 1.08 12.79
N MET A 61 12.53 2.16 12.03
CA MET A 61 13.39 3.34 12.13
C MET A 61 13.23 4.04 13.49
N LEU A 62 12.02 4.18 14.02
CA LEU A 62 11.80 4.70 15.37
C LEU A 62 12.45 3.83 16.42
N GLN A 63 12.35 2.51 16.28
CA GLN A 63 12.98 1.54 17.15
C GLN A 63 14.50 1.72 17.19
N ASP A 64 15.13 1.84 16.02
CA ASP A 64 16.59 2.05 15.91
C ASP A 64 17.05 3.39 16.50
N GLN A 65 16.16 4.39 16.56
CA GLN A 65 16.48 5.73 17.07
C GLN A 65 16.19 5.89 18.57
N VAL A 66 15.16 5.20 19.07
CA VAL A 66 14.69 5.36 20.47
C VAL A 66 15.37 4.39 21.41
N VAL A 67 15.74 3.19 20.91
CA VAL A 67 16.20 2.07 21.72
C VAL A 67 17.48 1.47 21.14
N ASP A 68 18.51 1.39 21.97
CA ASP A 68 19.75 0.70 21.62
C ASP A 68 19.50 -0.79 21.38
N ARG A 69 20.22 -1.37 20.41
CA ARG A 69 20.01 -2.77 19.98
C ARG A 69 20.10 -3.77 21.11
N ASP A 70 21.02 -3.56 22.02
CA ASP A 70 21.30 -4.47 23.15
C ASP A 70 20.26 -4.33 24.28
N GLN A 71 19.41 -3.31 24.24
CA GLN A 71 18.43 -2.99 25.28
C GLN A 71 16.99 -3.24 24.85
N ARG A 72 16.75 -3.77 23.64
CA ARG A 72 15.41 -3.92 23.04
C ARG A 72 14.48 -4.79 23.88
N ASP A 73 14.98 -5.84 24.49
CA ASP A 73 14.19 -6.75 25.30
C ASP A 73 13.57 -6.08 26.54
N PHE A 74 14.17 -4.98 27.00
CA PHE A 74 13.72 -4.24 28.18
C PHE A 74 13.04 -2.90 27.85
N ALA A 75 13.25 -2.41 26.66
CA ALA A 75 12.82 -1.07 26.23
C ALA A 75 11.66 -1.11 25.22
N MET A 76 11.19 -2.29 24.84
CA MET A 76 10.11 -2.43 23.87
C MET A 76 8.93 -3.18 24.45
N ALA A 77 7.74 -2.62 24.27
CA ALA A 77 6.47 -3.30 24.51
C ALA A 77 5.59 -3.29 23.25
N SER A 78 4.83 -4.35 23.06
CA SER A 78 3.89 -4.47 21.93
C SER A 78 2.53 -4.89 22.45
N PHE A 79 1.50 -4.15 22.05
CA PHE A 79 0.12 -4.42 22.40
C PHE A 79 -0.73 -4.56 21.13
N ASP A 80 -1.77 -5.37 21.22
CA ASP A 80 -2.81 -5.50 20.22
C ASP A 80 -4.15 -5.10 20.85
N LEU A 81 -4.76 -4.02 20.37
CA LEU A 81 -6.02 -3.54 20.94
C LEU A 81 -7.23 -4.45 20.61
N ALA A 82 -7.08 -5.44 19.76
CA ALA A 82 -8.07 -6.49 19.60
C ALA A 82 -8.10 -7.47 20.81
N GLU A 83 -7.00 -7.54 21.59
CA GLU A 83 -6.82 -8.49 22.70
C GLU A 83 -6.56 -7.80 24.05
N THR A 84 -6.10 -6.53 24.03
CA THR A 84 -5.67 -5.80 25.24
C THR A 84 -6.41 -4.47 25.34
N PRO A 85 -6.93 -4.08 26.52
CA PRO A 85 -7.55 -2.77 26.71
C PRO A 85 -6.53 -1.64 26.63
N VAL A 86 -6.95 -0.47 26.15
CA VAL A 86 -6.07 0.70 25.96
C VAL A 86 -5.47 1.22 27.26
N GLU A 87 -6.13 0.98 28.38
CA GLU A 87 -5.65 1.32 29.72
C GLU A 87 -4.34 0.63 30.06
N ALA A 88 -4.17 -0.63 29.65
CA ALA A 88 -2.92 -1.37 29.86
C ALA A 88 -1.75 -0.72 29.09
N VAL A 89 -2.02 -0.13 27.93
CA VAL A 89 -1.02 0.64 27.15
C VAL A 89 -0.60 1.90 27.93
N VAL A 90 -1.57 2.59 28.55
CA VAL A 90 -1.32 3.79 29.35
C VAL A 90 -0.53 3.43 30.61
N GLU A 91 -0.93 2.39 31.35
CA GLU A 91 -0.21 1.89 32.53
C GLU A 91 1.23 1.53 32.20
N GLU A 92 1.45 0.82 31.07
CA GLU A 92 2.80 0.54 30.62
C GLU A 92 3.56 1.83 30.28
N ALA A 93 2.94 2.79 29.63
CA ALA A 93 3.60 4.03 29.24
C ALA A 93 3.99 4.91 30.44
N GLU A 94 3.21 4.91 31.50
CA GLU A 94 3.49 5.64 32.75
C GLU A 94 4.54 4.94 33.63
N THR A 95 4.71 3.62 33.48
CA THR A 95 5.70 2.87 34.24
C THR A 95 7.12 3.29 33.84
N LEU A 96 7.98 3.58 34.80
CA LEU A 96 9.36 3.95 34.54
C LEU A 96 10.12 2.81 33.87
N PRO A 97 10.91 3.08 32.84
CA PRO A 97 11.71 2.06 32.18
C PRO A 97 12.81 1.54 33.11
N PHE A 98 13.13 0.26 33.02
CA PHE A 98 14.18 -0.37 33.79
C PHE A 98 15.46 -0.45 32.96
N LEU A 99 16.57 0.06 33.48
CA LEU A 99 17.92 0.05 32.88
C LEU A 99 18.05 0.80 31.53
N VAL A 100 17.02 1.54 31.09
CA VAL A 100 17.04 2.31 29.85
C VAL A 100 16.45 3.71 30.06
N GLU A 101 16.86 4.69 29.26
CA GLU A 101 16.36 6.06 29.38
C GLU A 101 14.95 6.23 28.79
N ARG A 102 14.67 5.50 27.71
CA ARG A 102 13.40 5.58 26.97
C ARG A 102 12.92 4.20 26.56
N LYS A 103 11.62 4.06 26.43
CA LYS A 103 10.97 2.87 25.88
C LYS A 103 10.08 3.20 24.70
N LEU A 104 9.91 2.22 23.82
CA LEU A 104 9.04 2.27 22.65
C LEU A 104 7.87 1.29 22.83
N ILE A 105 6.65 1.79 22.75
CA ILE A 105 5.43 1.00 22.85
C ILE A 105 4.73 1.00 21.49
N VAL A 106 4.62 -0.16 20.86
CA VAL A 106 3.95 -0.33 19.56
C VAL A 106 2.56 -0.91 19.77
N VAL A 107 1.54 -0.17 19.38
CA VAL A 107 0.13 -0.54 19.60
C VAL A 107 -0.52 -0.83 18.24
N ARG A 108 -0.84 -2.09 18.00
CA ARG A 108 -1.45 -2.58 16.76
C ARG A 108 -2.97 -2.61 16.86
N ASP A 109 -3.62 -2.75 15.68
CA ASP A 109 -5.08 -2.85 15.53
C ASP A 109 -5.88 -1.81 16.31
N SER A 110 -5.36 -0.56 16.28
CA SER A 110 -5.88 0.56 17.04
C SER A 110 -7.21 1.08 16.47
N ALA A 111 -8.24 0.22 16.43
CA ALA A 111 -9.57 0.52 15.89
C ALA A 111 -10.31 1.65 16.64
N VAL A 112 -9.89 1.97 17.85
CA VAL A 112 -10.43 3.11 18.63
C VAL A 112 -10.38 4.44 17.88
N PHE A 113 -9.47 4.60 16.92
CA PHE A 113 -9.34 5.78 16.06
C PHE A 113 -10.19 5.76 14.79
N THR A 114 -10.92 4.67 14.50
CA THR A 114 -11.71 4.51 13.26
C THR A 114 -13.21 4.59 13.49
N ALA A 115 -14.00 4.76 12.41
CA ALA A 115 -15.46 4.83 12.47
C ALA A 115 -16.17 3.47 12.66
N GLY A 116 -15.44 2.35 12.65
CA GLY A 116 -16.01 1.02 12.88
C GLY A 116 -16.63 0.91 14.26
N LYS A 117 -17.68 0.09 14.40
CA LYS A 117 -18.12 -0.35 15.73
C LYS A 117 -16.89 -1.00 16.38
N GLU A 118 -16.64 -0.69 17.63
CA GLU A 118 -15.73 -1.41 18.49
C GLU A 118 -16.21 -2.87 18.54
N GLY A 119 -15.91 -3.62 17.47
CA GLY A 119 -16.36 -5.00 17.28
C GLY A 119 -15.46 -6.00 18.01
N GLY A 120 -14.53 -5.50 18.83
CA GLY A 120 -13.72 -6.28 19.74
C GLY A 120 -14.52 -6.72 20.97
N LYS A 121 -14.15 -7.87 21.51
CA LYS A 121 -14.67 -8.35 22.80
C LYS A 121 -14.20 -7.52 24.01
N ILE A 122 -13.36 -6.51 23.75
CA ILE A 122 -12.65 -5.73 24.78
C ILE A 122 -13.19 -4.30 24.77
N GLU A 123 -13.61 -3.83 25.93
CA GLU A 123 -13.99 -2.46 26.19
C GLU A 123 -12.73 -1.62 26.46
N HIS A 124 -12.61 -0.47 25.78
CA HIS A 124 -11.50 0.46 25.93
C HIS A 124 -11.96 1.73 26.64
N LYS A 125 -11.39 2.06 27.79
CA LYS A 125 -11.61 3.35 28.46
C LYS A 125 -10.79 4.44 27.80
N VAL A 126 -11.34 5.01 26.73
CA VAL A 126 -10.66 6.02 25.90
C VAL A 126 -10.30 7.27 26.73
N GLU A 127 -10.99 7.54 27.84
CA GLU A 127 -10.72 8.64 28.76
C GLU A 127 -9.32 8.55 29.37
N ALA A 128 -8.83 7.36 29.69
CA ALA A 128 -7.47 7.16 30.20
C ALA A 128 -6.41 7.59 29.16
N LEU A 129 -6.62 7.19 27.91
CA LEU A 129 -5.74 7.60 26.82
C LEU A 129 -5.82 9.10 26.53
N LEU A 130 -7.01 9.71 26.61
CA LEU A 130 -7.16 11.16 26.47
C LEU A 130 -6.38 11.91 27.56
N ALA A 131 -6.46 11.49 28.81
CA ALA A 131 -5.69 12.08 29.90
C ALA A 131 -4.18 11.93 29.68
N TYR A 132 -3.74 10.78 29.19
CA TYR A 132 -2.33 10.55 28.88
C TYR A 132 -1.83 11.42 27.71
N ILE A 133 -2.63 11.62 26.67
CA ILE A 133 -2.27 12.48 25.52
C ILE A 133 -2.04 13.92 25.95
N ASP A 134 -2.77 14.42 26.94
CA ASP A 134 -2.61 15.78 27.46
C ASP A 134 -1.29 15.97 28.24
N ASN A 135 -0.75 14.91 28.83
CA ASN A 135 0.52 14.95 29.57
C ASN A 135 1.31 13.63 29.41
N PRO A 136 1.88 13.38 28.21
CA PRO A 136 2.58 12.14 27.94
C PRO A 136 3.90 12.04 28.71
N ALA A 137 4.23 10.84 29.20
CA ALA A 137 5.49 10.57 29.91
C ALA A 137 6.70 10.76 28.97
N GLU A 138 7.68 11.55 29.39
CA GLU A 138 8.87 11.89 28.58
C GLU A 138 9.75 10.68 28.24
N HIS A 139 9.72 9.64 29.08
CA HIS A 139 10.48 8.42 28.91
C HIS A 139 9.81 7.38 28.00
N SER A 140 8.60 7.66 27.50
CA SER A 140 7.83 6.71 26.68
C SER A 140 7.50 7.30 25.32
N VAL A 141 7.68 6.48 24.27
CA VAL A 141 7.24 6.79 22.91
C VAL A 141 6.17 5.76 22.52
N ILE A 142 4.94 6.21 22.24
CA ILE A 142 3.85 5.33 21.81
C ILE A 142 3.59 5.51 20.33
N VAL A 143 3.50 4.38 19.60
CA VAL A 143 3.14 4.34 18.17
C VAL A 143 1.87 3.54 18.00
N PHE A 144 0.76 4.22 17.75
CA PHE A 144 -0.50 3.58 17.37
C PHE A 144 -0.51 3.29 15.88
N VAL A 145 -0.82 2.04 15.52
CA VAL A 145 -0.94 1.58 14.14
C VAL A 145 -2.41 1.24 13.84
N VAL A 146 -2.96 1.93 12.85
CA VAL A 146 -4.34 1.77 12.38
C VAL A 146 -4.34 1.20 10.98
N ASN A 147 -4.87 -0.01 10.83
CA ASN A 147 -5.07 -0.66 9.53
C ASN A 147 -6.34 -0.11 8.85
N GLY A 148 -6.23 1.04 8.16
CA GLY A 148 -7.38 1.66 7.51
C GLY A 148 -7.02 2.93 6.77
N GLU A 149 -7.80 3.26 5.73
CA GLU A 149 -7.55 4.43 4.88
C GLU A 149 -7.87 5.76 5.57
N LYS A 150 -8.73 5.75 6.60
CA LYS A 150 -9.26 6.97 7.23
C LYS A 150 -9.41 6.81 8.73
N LEU A 151 -9.15 7.90 9.43
CA LEU A 151 -9.48 8.08 10.84
C LEU A 151 -10.89 8.67 10.98
N ASP A 152 -11.56 8.43 12.11
CA ASP A 152 -12.82 9.11 12.40
C ASP A 152 -12.56 10.48 13.04
N GLU A 153 -12.53 11.51 12.21
CA GLU A 153 -12.27 12.91 12.57
C GLU A 153 -13.25 13.48 13.63
N ARG A 154 -14.40 12.82 13.85
CA ARG A 154 -15.39 13.22 14.85
C ARG A 154 -14.98 12.83 16.26
N LYS A 155 -14.18 11.78 16.41
CA LYS A 155 -13.74 11.25 17.71
C LYS A 155 -12.81 12.24 18.42
N LYS A 156 -13.05 12.48 19.71
CA LYS A 156 -12.20 13.35 20.55
C LYS A 156 -10.74 12.89 20.57
N ILE A 157 -10.51 11.58 20.62
CA ILE A 157 -9.18 10.99 20.66
C ILE A 157 -8.38 11.28 19.38
N VAL A 158 -9.01 11.30 18.20
CA VAL A 158 -8.37 11.66 16.93
C VAL A 158 -7.95 13.14 16.96
N LYS A 159 -8.84 14.01 17.47
CA LYS A 159 -8.55 15.44 17.60
C LYS A 159 -7.40 15.69 18.59
N ALA A 160 -7.40 15.01 19.74
CA ALA A 160 -6.34 15.09 20.74
C ALA A 160 -4.99 14.63 20.15
N MET A 161 -4.96 13.49 19.44
CA MET A 161 -3.74 13.00 18.77
C MET A 161 -3.22 13.97 17.69
N LYS A 162 -4.11 14.64 16.96
CA LYS A 162 -3.70 15.67 15.99
C LYS A 162 -3.14 16.94 16.64
N ALA A 163 -3.58 17.26 17.85
CA ALA A 163 -3.12 18.45 18.57
C ALA A 163 -1.79 18.21 19.29
N ALA A 164 -1.59 17.05 19.91
CA ALA A 164 -0.45 16.75 20.78
C ALA A 164 0.58 15.77 20.17
N GLY A 165 0.18 14.95 19.20
CA GLY A 165 1.03 13.91 18.61
C GLY A 165 1.37 14.17 17.14
N THR A 166 2.12 13.22 16.57
CA THR A 166 2.48 13.19 15.15
C THR A 166 1.57 12.18 14.41
N VAL A 167 0.72 12.67 13.51
CA VAL A 167 -0.22 11.83 12.74
C VAL A 167 0.28 11.65 11.31
N LEU A 168 0.53 10.41 10.91
CA LEU A 168 1.15 10.04 9.64
C LEU A 168 0.25 9.11 8.81
N SER A 169 0.14 9.41 7.52
CA SER A 169 -0.65 8.64 6.56
C SER A 169 0.25 7.83 5.63
N PHE A 170 0.01 6.52 5.56
CA PHE A 170 0.76 5.57 4.74
C PHE A 170 -0.17 4.93 3.70
N MET A 171 -0.34 5.63 2.59
CA MET A 171 -1.16 5.17 1.47
C MET A 171 -0.31 4.52 0.38
N PRO A 172 -0.90 3.63 -0.44
CA PRO A 172 -0.20 3.02 -1.57
C PRO A 172 0.40 4.06 -2.50
N LEU A 173 1.66 3.87 -2.87
CA LEU A 173 2.38 4.76 -3.77
C LEU A 173 1.86 4.63 -5.21
N GLY A 174 1.76 5.73 -5.94
CA GLY A 174 1.53 5.72 -7.38
C GLY A 174 2.71 5.11 -8.14
N GLY A 175 2.52 4.75 -9.42
CA GLY A 175 3.56 4.06 -10.20
C GLY A 175 4.90 4.81 -10.27
N SER A 176 4.87 6.13 -10.50
CA SER A 176 6.08 6.96 -10.52
C SER A 176 6.74 7.09 -9.15
N GLU A 177 5.95 7.15 -8.08
CA GLU A 177 6.45 7.20 -6.71
C GLU A 177 7.07 5.86 -6.29
N LEU A 178 6.46 4.75 -6.73
CA LEU A 178 6.97 3.41 -6.49
C LEU A 178 8.32 3.19 -7.20
N THR A 179 8.44 3.62 -8.46
CA THR A 179 9.72 3.60 -9.18
C THR A 179 10.79 4.43 -8.47
N GLN A 180 10.43 5.65 -8.00
CA GLN A 180 11.35 6.47 -7.23
C GLN A 180 11.72 5.86 -5.87
N TRP A 181 10.79 5.14 -5.24
CA TRP A 181 11.06 4.41 -4.01
C TRP A 181 12.08 3.30 -4.27
N VAL A 182 11.92 2.51 -5.33
CA VAL A 182 12.91 1.47 -5.74
C VAL A 182 14.30 2.09 -5.93
N VAL A 183 14.40 3.20 -6.66
CA VAL A 183 15.69 3.89 -6.86
C VAL A 183 16.32 4.26 -5.52
N ARG A 184 15.56 4.91 -4.62
CA ARG A 184 16.06 5.29 -3.28
C ARG A 184 16.47 4.08 -2.43
N GLU A 185 15.74 2.96 -2.52
CA GLU A 185 16.08 1.76 -1.75
C GLU A 185 17.38 1.12 -2.25
N VAL A 186 17.64 1.13 -3.55
CA VAL A 186 18.92 0.68 -4.14
C VAL A 186 20.06 1.62 -3.74
N GLU A 187 19.85 2.93 -3.79
CA GLU A 187 20.85 3.93 -3.38
C GLU A 187 21.20 3.83 -1.89
N LYS A 188 20.23 3.63 -1.00
CA LYS A 188 20.47 3.39 0.44
C LYS A 188 21.42 2.20 0.69
N ARG A 189 21.41 1.22 -0.20
CA ARG A 189 22.29 0.03 -0.15
C ARG A 189 23.63 0.24 -0.86
N GLY A 190 23.95 1.49 -1.27
CA GLY A 190 25.21 1.85 -1.93
C GLY A 190 25.34 1.33 -3.36
N ARG A 191 24.22 1.08 -4.05
CA ARG A 191 24.19 0.63 -5.45
C ARG A 191 23.46 1.67 -6.30
N ARG A 192 23.43 1.43 -7.62
CA ARG A 192 22.75 2.31 -8.57
C ARG A 192 21.82 1.49 -9.45
N ILE A 193 20.69 2.08 -9.82
CA ILE A 193 19.73 1.50 -10.75
C ILE A 193 19.24 2.57 -11.72
N GLY A 194 19.17 2.24 -13.01
CA GLY A 194 18.57 3.11 -14.00
C GLY A 194 17.04 3.18 -13.84
N ARG A 195 16.43 4.31 -14.24
CA ARG A 195 14.98 4.48 -14.16
C ARG A 195 14.23 3.39 -14.93
N GLU A 196 14.70 3.06 -16.13
CA GLU A 196 14.11 2.02 -16.97
C GLU A 196 14.15 0.64 -16.29
N ALA A 197 15.29 0.29 -15.66
CA ALA A 197 15.43 -0.94 -14.90
C ALA A 197 14.50 -0.96 -13.66
N ALA A 198 14.35 0.17 -12.97
CA ALA A 198 13.41 0.28 -11.83
C ALA A 198 11.94 0.15 -12.28
N GLU A 199 11.56 0.73 -13.42
CA GLU A 199 10.25 0.55 -14.03
C GLU A 199 10.01 -0.91 -14.44
N ALA A 200 11.02 -1.59 -15.03
CA ALA A 200 10.96 -3.01 -15.36
C ALA A 200 10.80 -3.90 -14.11
N LEU A 201 11.49 -3.57 -13.02
CA LEU A 201 11.34 -4.28 -11.74
C LEU A 201 9.90 -4.17 -11.20
N VAL A 202 9.33 -2.97 -11.19
CA VAL A 202 7.93 -2.76 -10.76
C VAL A 202 6.96 -3.51 -11.68
N ALA A 203 7.21 -3.54 -12.98
CA ALA A 203 6.40 -4.29 -13.93
C ALA A 203 6.49 -5.81 -13.73
N ALA A 204 7.64 -6.34 -13.33
CA ALA A 204 7.85 -7.76 -13.10
C ALA A 204 7.29 -8.25 -11.75
N CYS A 205 7.44 -7.47 -10.67
CA CYS A 205 7.04 -7.84 -9.31
C CYS A 205 5.64 -7.34 -8.92
N GLY A 206 5.11 -6.34 -9.65
CA GLY A 206 3.88 -5.65 -9.28
C GLY A 206 4.11 -4.57 -8.23
N VAL A 207 3.03 -4.20 -7.53
CA VAL A 207 2.98 -3.00 -6.68
C VAL A 207 3.17 -3.27 -5.18
N GLN A 208 3.43 -4.51 -4.81
CA GLN A 208 3.62 -4.89 -3.40
C GLN A 208 5.03 -4.50 -2.93
N MET A 209 5.12 -3.47 -2.09
CA MET A 209 6.40 -2.93 -1.64
C MET A 209 7.26 -3.97 -0.91
N ALA A 210 6.67 -4.87 -0.12
CA ALA A 210 7.40 -5.94 0.55
C ALA A 210 8.09 -6.89 -0.46
N ALA A 211 7.40 -7.26 -1.54
CA ALA A 211 7.99 -8.09 -2.59
C ALA A 211 9.10 -7.36 -3.34
N LEU A 212 8.87 -6.08 -3.68
CA LEU A 212 9.88 -5.24 -4.31
C LEU A 212 11.13 -5.07 -3.44
N ALA A 213 10.97 -4.95 -2.12
CA ALA A 213 12.10 -4.84 -1.19
C ALA A 213 12.98 -6.09 -1.22
N VAL A 214 12.38 -7.27 -1.20
CA VAL A 214 13.11 -8.55 -1.29
C VAL A 214 13.88 -8.66 -2.63
N GLU A 215 13.25 -8.27 -3.73
CA GLU A 215 13.92 -8.27 -5.04
C GLU A 215 15.04 -7.22 -5.10
N VAL A 216 14.86 -6.04 -4.53
CA VAL A 216 15.91 -5.01 -4.40
C VAL A 216 17.10 -5.54 -3.61
N ASP A 217 16.87 -6.24 -2.48
CA ASP A 217 17.94 -6.85 -1.69
C ASP A 217 18.72 -7.86 -2.51
N LYS A 218 18.03 -8.76 -3.21
CA LYS A 218 18.64 -9.76 -4.09
C LYS A 218 19.48 -9.12 -5.21
N LEU A 219 18.94 -8.12 -5.89
CA LEU A 219 19.63 -7.39 -6.96
C LEU A 219 20.85 -6.63 -6.45
N CYS A 220 20.77 -6.00 -5.28
CA CYS A 220 21.88 -5.31 -4.64
C CYS A 220 23.00 -6.28 -4.22
N LEU A 221 22.65 -7.48 -3.75
CA LEU A 221 23.64 -8.52 -3.44
C LEU A 221 24.37 -8.99 -4.71
N TYR A 222 23.63 -9.19 -5.80
CA TYR A 222 24.21 -9.60 -7.08
C TYR A 222 25.14 -8.54 -7.67
N ALA A 223 24.72 -7.26 -7.65
CA ALA A 223 25.49 -6.17 -8.24
C ALA A 223 26.80 -5.86 -7.49
N GLY A 224 26.93 -6.27 -6.23
CA GLY A 224 28.09 -5.96 -5.41
C GLY A 224 28.21 -4.48 -5.04
N GLU A 225 29.28 -4.08 -4.33
CA GLU A 225 29.47 -2.70 -3.89
C GLU A 225 29.66 -1.73 -5.06
N GLY A 226 28.93 -0.61 -5.06
CA GLY A 226 28.98 0.40 -6.12
C GLY A 226 28.42 -0.06 -7.47
N GLY A 227 27.90 -1.29 -7.56
CA GLY A 227 27.41 -1.90 -8.79
C GLY A 227 26.21 -1.18 -9.38
N MET A 228 25.99 -1.38 -10.69
CA MET A 228 24.87 -0.86 -11.45
C MET A 228 23.89 -2.00 -11.77
N ILE A 229 22.62 -1.76 -11.49
CA ILE A 229 21.52 -2.67 -11.85
C ILE A 229 20.89 -2.11 -13.13
N ASP A 230 21.04 -2.83 -14.22
CA ASP A 230 20.45 -2.53 -15.52
C ASP A 230 19.26 -3.44 -15.84
N ILE A 231 18.69 -3.26 -17.02
CA ILE A 231 17.52 -4.02 -17.47
C ILE A 231 17.85 -5.51 -17.71
N ASP A 232 19.07 -5.80 -18.11
CA ASP A 232 19.51 -7.17 -18.40
C ASP A 232 19.61 -7.98 -17.10
N VAL A 233 20.13 -7.36 -16.04
CA VAL A 233 20.15 -7.95 -14.68
C VAL A 233 18.73 -8.20 -14.18
N ILE A 234 17.78 -7.28 -14.40
CA ILE A 234 16.37 -7.49 -14.06
C ILE A 234 15.80 -8.69 -14.79
N ASN A 235 15.97 -8.73 -16.13
CA ASN A 235 15.44 -9.82 -16.94
C ASN A 235 16.05 -11.20 -16.60
N GLN A 236 17.29 -11.23 -16.15
CA GLN A 236 17.98 -12.46 -15.77
C GLN A 236 17.58 -12.97 -14.38
N LEU A 237 17.41 -12.09 -13.42
CA LEU A 237 17.27 -12.48 -12.01
C LEU A 237 15.84 -12.39 -11.45
N VAL A 238 14.99 -11.55 -12.04
CA VAL A 238 13.65 -11.31 -11.52
C VAL A 238 12.63 -12.17 -12.25
N ALA A 239 12.11 -13.17 -11.56
CA ALA A 239 11.01 -13.97 -12.06
C ALA A 239 9.69 -13.19 -11.95
N ARG A 240 8.95 -13.11 -13.06
CA ARG A 240 7.58 -12.59 -13.01
C ARG A 240 6.69 -13.55 -12.23
N THR A 241 5.81 -13.01 -11.42
CA THR A 241 4.76 -13.83 -10.81
C THR A 241 3.77 -14.33 -11.87
N THR A 242 3.05 -15.41 -11.58
CA THR A 242 2.00 -15.92 -12.49
C THR A 242 0.98 -14.84 -12.83
N GLU A 243 0.61 -13.99 -11.86
CA GLU A 243 -0.32 -12.87 -12.08
C GLU A 243 0.26 -11.84 -13.06
N GLN A 244 1.54 -11.51 -12.95
CA GLN A 244 2.21 -10.57 -13.84
C GLN A 244 2.42 -11.15 -15.25
N ASN A 245 2.68 -12.45 -15.36
CA ASN A 245 2.71 -13.14 -16.64
C ASN A 245 1.34 -13.09 -17.34
N VAL A 246 0.26 -13.41 -16.62
CA VAL A 246 -1.10 -13.32 -17.16
C VAL A 246 -1.45 -11.87 -17.52
N PHE A 247 -1.02 -10.89 -16.73
CA PHE A 247 -1.20 -9.49 -17.05
C PHE A 247 -0.50 -9.10 -18.37
N ALA A 248 0.76 -9.49 -18.53
CA ALA A 248 1.53 -9.26 -19.78
C ALA A 248 0.89 -9.99 -20.97
N MET A 249 0.41 -11.21 -20.78
CA MET A 249 -0.31 -11.97 -21.79
C MET A 249 -1.58 -11.24 -22.28
N VAL A 250 -2.39 -10.71 -21.37
CA VAL A 250 -3.58 -9.91 -21.72
C VAL A 250 -3.19 -8.62 -22.45
N GLU A 251 -2.07 -8.00 -22.08
CA GLU A 251 -1.55 -6.81 -22.80
C GLU A 251 -1.12 -7.14 -24.23
N HIS A 252 -0.48 -8.28 -24.44
CA HIS A 252 -0.10 -8.75 -25.79
C HIS A 252 -1.35 -9.06 -26.64
N ILE A 253 -2.38 -9.69 -26.04
CA ILE A 253 -3.67 -9.93 -26.72
C ILE A 253 -4.32 -8.58 -27.09
N ALA A 254 -4.36 -7.63 -26.14
CA ALA A 254 -4.92 -6.31 -26.40
C ALA A 254 -4.18 -5.51 -27.49
N SER A 255 -2.93 -5.84 -27.72
CA SER A 255 -2.05 -5.23 -28.74
C SER A 255 -1.96 -6.05 -30.03
N LEU A 256 -2.80 -7.09 -30.19
CA LEU A 256 -2.83 -8.02 -31.34
C LEU A 256 -1.48 -8.78 -31.56
N LYS A 257 -0.73 -8.98 -30.49
CA LYS A 257 0.55 -9.72 -30.48
C LYS A 257 0.33 -11.14 -29.97
N LEU A 258 -0.44 -11.93 -30.71
CA LEU A 258 -0.91 -13.24 -30.26
C LEU A 258 0.25 -14.23 -30.01
N GLU A 259 1.28 -14.22 -30.85
CA GLU A 259 2.44 -15.09 -30.70
C GLU A 259 3.12 -14.89 -29.34
N GLN A 260 3.37 -13.63 -28.94
CA GLN A 260 3.95 -13.30 -27.64
C GLN A 260 3.04 -13.68 -26.46
N ALA A 261 1.72 -13.62 -26.65
CA ALA A 261 0.77 -14.08 -25.62
C ALA A 261 0.83 -15.61 -25.45
N LEU A 262 0.94 -16.36 -26.54
CA LEU A 262 1.07 -17.82 -26.51
C LEU A 262 2.43 -18.25 -25.92
N ASP A 263 3.52 -17.54 -26.21
CA ASP A 263 4.82 -17.81 -25.60
C ASP A 263 4.73 -17.75 -24.06
N ILE A 264 4.09 -16.71 -23.52
CA ILE A 264 3.86 -16.60 -22.07
C ILE A 264 3.00 -17.75 -21.56
N PHE A 265 1.96 -18.14 -22.29
CA PHE A 265 1.10 -19.25 -21.91
C PHE A 265 1.88 -20.55 -21.81
N TYR A 266 2.69 -20.87 -22.81
CA TYR A 266 3.53 -22.09 -22.79
C TYR A 266 4.62 -22.03 -21.71
N GLU A 267 5.16 -20.86 -21.43
CA GLU A 267 6.10 -20.68 -20.31
C GLU A 267 5.43 -20.98 -18.97
N LEU A 268 4.20 -20.51 -18.74
CA LEU A 268 3.44 -20.83 -17.53
C LEU A 268 3.18 -22.33 -17.39
N LEU A 269 2.89 -23.03 -18.51
CA LEU A 269 2.73 -24.48 -18.51
C LEU A 269 4.04 -25.22 -18.18
N LYS A 270 5.19 -24.76 -18.70
CA LYS A 270 6.51 -25.29 -18.34
C LYS A 270 6.81 -25.12 -16.85
N GLN A 271 6.36 -24.02 -16.24
CA GLN A 271 6.42 -23.75 -14.80
C GLN A 271 5.43 -24.60 -13.98
N ARG A 272 4.67 -25.52 -14.63
CA ARG A 272 3.63 -26.37 -14.03
C ARG A 272 2.46 -25.60 -13.44
N GLU A 273 2.18 -24.42 -13.95
CA GLU A 273 0.96 -23.70 -13.57
C GLU A 273 -0.28 -24.41 -14.15
N GLU A 274 -1.29 -24.57 -13.33
CA GLU A 274 -2.53 -25.24 -13.71
C GLU A 274 -3.34 -24.38 -14.72
N PRO A 275 -3.75 -24.94 -15.89
CA PRO A 275 -4.52 -24.16 -16.89
C PRO A 275 -5.80 -23.53 -16.35
N ILE A 276 -6.49 -24.19 -15.40
CA ILE A 276 -7.68 -23.63 -14.74
C ILE A 276 -7.31 -22.39 -13.93
N LYS A 277 -6.16 -22.38 -13.25
CA LYS A 277 -5.65 -21.21 -12.52
C LYS A 277 -5.34 -20.06 -13.49
N ILE A 278 -4.68 -20.35 -14.61
CA ILE A 278 -4.37 -19.37 -15.65
C ILE A 278 -5.69 -18.78 -16.19
N ALA A 279 -6.70 -19.59 -16.55
CA ALA A 279 -8.00 -19.13 -17.00
C ALA A 279 -8.71 -18.23 -15.98
N ALA A 280 -8.63 -18.59 -14.70
CA ALA A 280 -9.22 -17.79 -13.61
C ALA A 280 -8.54 -16.41 -13.47
N LEU A 281 -7.21 -16.35 -13.63
CA LEU A 281 -6.46 -15.09 -13.61
C LEU A 281 -6.78 -14.21 -14.83
N ILE A 282 -6.91 -14.81 -16.02
CA ILE A 282 -7.36 -14.11 -17.23
C ILE A 282 -8.76 -13.53 -17.00
N ALA A 283 -9.70 -14.33 -16.48
CA ALA A 283 -11.05 -13.88 -16.17
C ALA A 283 -11.06 -12.74 -15.17
N ARG A 284 -10.22 -12.82 -14.13
CA ARG A 284 -10.05 -11.74 -13.15
C ARG A 284 -9.58 -10.45 -13.83
N GLN A 285 -8.58 -10.52 -14.72
CA GLN A 285 -8.06 -9.34 -15.41
C GLN A 285 -9.11 -8.70 -16.32
N PHE A 286 -9.82 -9.46 -17.14
CA PHE A 286 -10.90 -8.93 -17.97
C PHE A 286 -12.07 -8.37 -17.15
N ARG A 287 -12.38 -8.96 -16.00
CA ARG A 287 -13.39 -8.42 -15.06
C ARG A 287 -12.96 -7.07 -14.49
N ILE A 288 -11.71 -6.93 -14.08
CA ILE A 288 -11.15 -5.66 -13.62
C ILE A 288 -11.23 -4.61 -14.72
N MET A 289 -10.83 -4.94 -15.94
CA MET A 289 -10.92 -4.03 -17.09
C MET A 289 -12.36 -3.57 -17.35
N LEU A 290 -13.33 -4.47 -17.27
CA LEU A 290 -14.75 -4.13 -17.46
C LEU A 290 -15.25 -3.21 -16.34
N GLN A 291 -14.97 -3.53 -15.08
CA GLN A 291 -15.35 -2.73 -13.92
C GLN A 291 -14.72 -1.34 -13.95
N VAL A 292 -13.41 -1.25 -14.24
CA VAL A 292 -12.71 0.03 -14.38
C VAL A 292 -13.33 0.88 -15.51
N LYS A 293 -13.65 0.26 -16.65
CA LYS A 293 -14.31 0.94 -17.78
C LYS A 293 -15.69 1.46 -17.41
N ASP A 294 -16.48 0.68 -16.69
CA ASP A 294 -17.83 1.05 -16.27
C ASP A 294 -17.81 2.21 -15.25
N LEU A 295 -16.94 2.13 -14.25
CA LEU A 295 -16.81 3.17 -13.24
C LEU A 295 -16.23 4.47 -13.82
N ALA A 296 -15.25 4.37 -14.73
CA ALA A 296 -14.71 5.54 -15.42
C ALA A 296 -15.76 6.27 -16.26
N ARG A 297 -16.71 5.54 -16.89
CA ARG A 297 -17.86 6.13 -17.61
C ARG A 297 -18.82 6.85 -16.67
N GLN A 298 -18.89 6.46 -15.39
CA GLN A 298 -19.67 7.11 -14.35
C GLN A 298 -18.91 8.26 -13.69
N SER A 299 -17.80 8.70 -14.29
CA SER A 299 -16.96 9.82 -13.83
C SER A 299 -16.28 9.60 -12.48
N TYR A 300 -16.11 8.36 -12.04
CA TYR A 300 -15.27 8.07 -10.86
C TYR A 300 -13.80 8.33 -11.15
N SER A 301 -13.11 8.97 -10.21
CA SER A 301 -11.66 9.15 -10.31
C SER A 301 -10.91 7.82 -10.13
N GLN A 302 -9.67 7.76 -10.60
CA GLN A 302 -8.80 6.58 -10.45
C GLN A 302 -8.68 6.11 -8.98
N GLN A 303 -8.57 7.05 -8.04
CA GLN A 303 -8.50 6.74 -6.61
C GLN A 303 -9.80 6.16 -6.07
N GLN A 304 -10.95 6.71 -6.47
CA GLN A 304 -12.27 6.18 -6.09
C GLN A 304 -12.48 4.77 -6.64
N ILE A 305 -12.09 4.52 -7.89
CA ILE A 305 -12.15 3.19 -8.51
C ILE A 305 -11.25 2.21 -7.75
N ALA A 306 -10.03 2.62 -7.41
CA ALA A 306 -9.09 1.81 -6.65
C ALA A 306 -9.66 1.41 -5.28
N SER A 307 -10.20 2.36 -4.54
CA SER A 307 -10.85 2.10 -3.24
C SER A 307 -12.07 1.18 -3.36
N GLN A 308 -12.94 1.41 -4.37
CA GLN A 308 -14.15 0.61 -4.57
C GLN A 308 -13.87 -0.84 -4.98
N LEU A 309 -12.83 -1.06 -5.78
CA LEU A 309 -12.45 -2.39 -6.26
C LEU A 309 -11.43 -3.10 -5.35
N GLY A 310 -10.93 -2.43 -4.30
CA GLY A 310 -9.87 -2.94 -3.44
C GLY A 310 -8.54 -3.17 -4.19
N LEU A 311 -8.24 -2.32 -5.18
CA LEU A 311 -7.07 -2.44 -6.03
C LEU A 311 -6.08 -1.30 -5.78
N HIS A 312 -4.81 -1.57 -6.05
CA HIS A 312 -3.81 -0.51 -6.05
C HIS A 312 -4.10 0.52 -7.18
N PRO A 313 -3.96 1.85 -6.94
CA PRO A 313 -4.24 2.88 -7.96
C PRO A 313 -3.47 2.69 -9.27
N TYR A 314 -2.23 2.21 -9.20
CA TYR A 314 -1.43 1.88 -10.39
C TYR A 314 -2.05 0.73 -11.19
N ALA A 315 -2.53 -0.33 -10.55
CA ALA A 315 -3.21 -1.43 -11.22
C ALA A 315 -4.48 -0.96 -11.94
N VAL A 316 -5.25 -0.04 -11.33
CA VAL A 316 -6.42 0.59 -11.96
C VAL A 316 -6.03 1.41 -13.19
N LYS A 317 -4.93 2.18 -13.12
CA LYS A 317 -4.41 2.95 -14.26
C LYS A 317 -4.12 2.02 -15.44
N ILE A 318 -3.34 0.96 -15.21
CA ILE A 318 -2.96 0.03 -16.27
C ILE A 318 -4.16 -0.74 -16.81
N ALA A 319 -5.06 -1.23 -15.93
CA ALA A 319 -6.30 -1.88 -16.37
C ALA A 319 -7.17 -0.93 -17.22
N GLY A 320 -7.20 0.36 -16.90
CA GLY A 320 -7.88 1.39 -17.66
C GLY A 320 -7.26 1.59 -19.06
N GLU A 321 -5.93 1.59 -19.15
CA GLU A 321 -5.20 1.68 -20.44
C GLU A 321 -5.49 0.45 -21.33
N GLN A 322 -5.45 -0.76 -20.75
CA GLN A 322 -5.83 -1.99 -21.45
C GLN A 322 -7.32 -1.96 -21.87
N ALA A 323 -8.22 -1.55 -20.98
CA ALA A 323 -9.65 -1.51 -21.24
C ALA A 323 -10.05 -0.56 -22.38
N ARG A 324 -9.24 0.46 -22.69
CA ARG A 324 -9.48 1.36 -23.84
C ARG A 324 -9.38 0.64 -25.18
N LYS A 325 -8.57 -0.42 -25.26
CA LYS A 325 -8.34 -1.21 -26.47
C LYS A 325 -9.50 -2.16 -26.81
N PHE A 326 -10.46 -2.33 -25.88
CA PHE A 326 -11.62 -3.21 -26.06
C PHE A 326 -12.94 -2.46 -25.96
N GLU A 327 -13.90 -2.81 -26.80
CA GLU A 327 -15.28 -2.41 -26.60
C GLU A 327 -15.91 -3.13 -25.40
N GLN A 328 -16.84 -2.48 -24.72
CA GLN A 328 -17.51 -3.06 -23.56
C GLN A 328 -18.25 -4.36 -23.89
N ALA A 329 -18.89 -4.43 -25.06
CA ALA A 329 -19.57 -5.63 -25.55
C ALA A 329 -18.57 -6.79 -25.73
N LYS A 330 -17.35 -6.50 -26.28
CA LYS A 330 -16.28 -7.50 -26.44
C LYS A 330 -15.81 -8.01 -25.07
N LEU A 331 -15.60 -7.15 -24.08
CA LEU A 331 -15.22 -7.57 -22.72
C LEU A 331 -16.27 -8.48 -22.07
N LYS A 332 -17.56 -8.16 -22.22
CA LYS A 332 -18.66 -9.01 -21.70
C LYS A 332 -18.69 -10.37 -22.39
N ARG A 333 -18.50 -10.42 -23.71
CA ARG A 333 -18.43 -11.67 -24.48
C ARG A 333 -17.25 -12.52 -24.01
N ILE A 334 -16.05 -11.94 -23.88
CA ILE A 334 -14.85 -12.63 -23.40
C ILE A 334 -15.10 -13.27 -22.02
N LEU A 335 -15.74 -12.56 -21.10
CA LEU A 335 -16.07 -13.09 -19.78
C LEU A 335 -17.10 -14.24 -19.84
N SER A 336 -18.07 -14.16 -20.74
CA SER A 336 -19.03 -15.24 -20.97
C SER A 336 -18.35 -16.49 -21.54
N ASP A 337 -17.46 -16.30 -22.53
CA ASP A 337 -16.72 -17.40 -23.17
C ASP A 337 -15.76 -18.06 -22.17
N LEU A 338 -15.10 -17.26 -21.29
CA LEU A 338 -14.27 -17.78 -20.21
C LEU A 338 -15.06 -18.58 -19.17
N ALA A 339 -16.29 -18.14 -18.82
CA ALA A 339 -17.14 -18.89 -17.90
C ALA A 339 -17.56 -20.23 -18.50
N GLN A 340 -17.88 -20.27 -19.79
CA GLN A 340 -18.20 -21.50 -20.50
C GLN A 340 -16.99 -22.44 -20.59
N LEU A 341 -15.81 -21.89 -20.89
CA LEU A 341 -14.55 -22.64 -20.94
C LEU A 341 -14.20 -23.24 -19.56
N ASP A 342 -14.32 -22.47 -18.48
CA ASP A 342 -14.08 -22.93 -17.11
C ASP A 342 -14.99 -24.12 -16.76
N TYR A 343 -16.27 -24.04 -17.11
CA TYR A 343 -17.22 -25.14 -16.95
C TYR A 343 -16.80 -26.39 -17.74
N GLN A 344 -16.44 -26.24 -19.02
CA GLN A 344 -16.03 -27.36 -19.87
C GLN A 344 -14.72 -28.01 -19.36
N MET A 345 -13.75 -27.24 -18.94
CA MET A 345 -12.50 -27.76 -18.35
C MET A 345 -12.73 -28.52 -17.04
N LYS A 346 -13.64 -28.04 -16.18
CA LYS A 346 -13.96 -28.66 -14.90
C LYS A 346 -14.84 -29.89 -15.03
N SER A 347 -15.72 -29.93 -16.01
CA SER A 347 -16.59 -31.07 -16.31
C SER A 347 -15.95 -32.16 -17.16
N GLY A 348 -14.71 -31.94 -17.66
CA GLY A 348 -14.02 -32.87 -18.55
C GLY A 348 -14.50 -32.83 -20.01
N GLY A 349 -15.30 -31.83 -20.38
CA GLY A 349 -15.81 -31.65 -21.74
C GLY A 349 -14.75 -31.22 -22.76
N ILE A 350 -13.62 -30.70 -22.30
CA ILE A 350 -12.49 -30.31 -23.13
C ILE A 350 -11.16 -30.54 -22.36
N ASP A 351 -10.10 -30.88 -23.09
CA ASP A 351 -8.76 -30.84 -22.49
C ASP A 351 -8.41 -29.43 -22.04
N LYS A 352 -7.85 -29.30 -20.84
CA LYS A 352 -7.64 -28.02 -20.17
C LYS A 352 -6.65 -27.12 -20.92
N VAL A 353 -5.58 -27.70 -21.45
CA VAL A 353 -4.53 -26.96 -22.19
C VAL A 353 -5.10 -26.54 -23.54
N LEU A 354 -5.62 -27.50 -24.30
CA LEU A 354 -6.18 -27.25 -25.62
C LEU A 354 -7.35 -26.25 -25.58
N GLY A 355 -8.23 -26.36 -24.59
CA GLY A 355 -9.35 -25.43 -24.42
C GLY A 355 -8.90 -23.99 -24.22
N LEU A 356 -7.88 -23.78 -23.37
CA LEU A 356 -7.36 -22.44 -23.13
C LEU A 356 -6.57 -21.90 -24.33
N GLU A 357 -5.82 -22.75 -25.02
CA GLU A 357 -5.10 -22.39 -26.26
C GLU A 357 -6.07 -21.93 -27.36
N ILE A 358 -7.14 -22.70 -27.62
CA ILE A 358 -8.18 -22.32 -28.59
C ILE A 358 -8.83 -20.99 -28.20
N PHE A 359 -9.08 -20.78 -26.90
CA PHE A 359 -9.64 -19.54 -26.41
C PHE A 359 -8.71 -18.34 -26.69
N LEU A 360 -7.40 -18.47 -26.39
CA LEU A 360 -6.43 -17.42 -26.68
C LEU A 360 -6.32 -17.10 -28.17
N LEU A 361 -6.32 -18.13 -29.04
CA LEU A 361 -6.33 -17.97 -30.49
C LEU A 361 -7.55 -17.18 -30.98
N LYS A 362 -8.74 -17.45 -30.43
CA LYS A 362 -9.98 -16.72 -30.77
C LYS A 362 -9.97 -15.26 -30.30
N LEU A 363 -9.23 -14.93 -29.25
CA LEU A 363 -9.11 -13.55 -28.78
C LEU A 363 -8.23 -12.68 -29.67
N GLY A 364 -7.25 -13.28 -30.34
CA GLY A 364 -6.34 -12.60 -31.27
C GLY A 364 -6.85 -12.49 -32.71
N ALA A 365 -7.93 -13.19 -33.03
CA ALA A 365 -8.62 -13.10 -34.32
C ALA A 365 -9.73 -12.04 -34.28
#